data_4d17318e596654e423d696ef83f16d69
#
_entry.id   4d17318e596654e423d696ef83f16d69
#
_cell.length_a   1.000
_cell.length_b   1.000
_cell.length_c   1.000
_cell.angle_alpha   90.00
_cell.angle_beta   90.00
_cell.angle_gamma   90.00
#
_symmetry.space_group_name_H-M   'P 1'
#
loop_
_entity.id
_entity.type
_entity.pdbx_description
1 polymer ?
#
loop_
_entity_poly.entity_id
_entity_poly.type
_entity_poly.pdbx_seq_one_letter_code
_entity_poly.pdbx_strand_id
1 'polypeptide(L)'
;MSEMLVLNLGCGYQTSAMCTNIDWSIPVRLRGSRIGRRIAPLILQGERRAAYDSMDGTAMRHDLRKGIPFGDGTVDAVYHSHMLEHIDRAAVPGFLAEVRRVLRPGGTHRIVVPDLEAQARTYLETLNASLEGSQPAEAHEASVHELIEQLVRREAYGTSTRTKGRRRLENAILGDARKRGETHQWMWDRVSLPHELESAGFSDPKVASYAESRIPNWPAFLLDQDQAGNEYRPGSLYVEATA
;
A
#
# COMPACT_ATOMS: atom_id res chain seq x y z
N MET A 1 -27.89 14.54 4.60
CA MET A 1 -26.89 13.58 5.13
C MET A 1 -25.54 14.17 4.78
N SER A 2 -24.64 14.38 5.75
CA SER A 2 -23.26 14.80 5.43
C SER A 2 -22.58 13.72 4.59
N GLU A 3 -21.83 14.12 3.58
CA GLU A 3 -21.03 13.22 2.77
C GLU A 3 -19.98 12.56 3.67
N MET A 4 -19.80 11.24 3.54
CA MET A 4 -18.84 10.47 4.34
C MET A 4 -17.40 10.87 3.95
N LEU A 5 -16.58 11.27 4.92
CA LEU A 5 -15.20 11.65 4.69
C LEU A 5 -14.28 10.42 4.83
N VAL A 6 -13.77 9.93 3.71
CA VAL A 6 -12.82 8.81 3.64
C VAL A 6 -11.45 9.32 3.20
N LEU A 7 -10.39 8.94 3.89
CA LEU A 7 -9.01 9.24 3.49
C LEU A 7 -8.36 8.00 2.86
N ASN A 8 -7.67 8.18 1.73
CA ASN A 8 -6.78 7.20 1.11
C ASN A 8 -5.33 7.67 1.31
N LEU A 9 -4.64 7.07 2.28
CA LEU A 9 -3.28 7.46 2.68
C LEU A 9 -2.24 6.68 1.89
N GLY A 10 -1.20 7.38 1.42
CA GLY A 10 -0.16 6.75 0.61
C GLY A 10 -0.70 6.22 -0.72
N CYS A 11 -1.62 6.96 -1.33
CA CYS A 11 -2.39 6.51 -2.49
C CYS A 11 -1.52 6.13 -3.71
N GLY A 12 -0.30 6.64 -3.82
CA GLY A 12 0.56 6.38 -4.98
C GLY A 12 -0.11 6.77 -6.28
N TYR A 13 -0.31 5.77 -7.14
CA TYR A 13 -1.07 5.92 -8.39
C TYR A 13 -2.55 5.57 -8.23
N GLN A 14 -2.93 4.91 -7.14
CA GLN A 14 -4.29 4.41 -6.96
C GLN A 14 -5.13 5.43 -6.20
N THR A 15 -5.90 6.18 -6.96
CA THR A 15 -6.76 7.24 -6.47
C THR A 15 -8.24 6.89 -6.71
N SER A 16 -9.13 7.44 -5.87
CA SER A 16 -10.56 7.35 -6.04
C SER A 16 -11.18 8.75 -5.91
N ALA A 17 -12.16 9.04 -6.76
CA ALA A 17 -12.93 10.29 -6.67
C ALA A 17 -13.83 10.34 -5.42
N MET A 18 -14.08 9.18 -4.79
CA MET A 18 -14.95 9.05 -3.62
C MET A 18 -14.23 9.29 -2.28
N CYS A 19 -12.94 9.60 -2.30
CA CYS A 19 -12.17 9.85 -1.08
C CYS A 19 -11.14 10.97 -1.26
N THR A 20 -10.62 11.46 -0.16
CA THR A 20 -9.47 12.37 -0.17
C THR A 20 -8.19 11.55 -0.26
N ASN A 21 -7.55 11.59 -1.42
CA ASN A 21 -6.29 10.90 -1.69
C ASN A 21 -5.11 11.74 -1.17
N ILE A 22 -4.20 11.13 -0.40
CA ILE A 22 -3.07 11.84 0.23
C ILE A 22 -1.77 11.08 -0.03
N ASP A 23 -0.76 11.77 -0.58
CA ASP A 23 0.54 11.16 -0.84
C ASP A 23 1.65 12.23 -0.99
N TRP A 24 2.89 11.82 -0.80
CA TRP A 24 4.10 12.64 -0.99
C TRP A 24 4.96 12.18 -2.19
N SER A 25 4.55 11.12 -2.88
CA SER A 25 5.32 10.49 -3.96
C SER A 25 5.58 11.41 -5.14
N ILE A 26 6.56 11.04 -5.97
CA ILE A 26 6.92 11.78 -7.17
C ILE A 26 5.75 11.94 -8.14
N PRO A 27 4.94 10.91 -8.43
CA PRO A 27 3.77 11.05 -9.31
C PRO A 27 2.82 12.14 -8.86
N VAL A 28 2.45 12.17 -7.57
CA VAL A 28 1.57 13.21 -7.02
C VAL A 28 2.21 14.59 -7.11
N ARG A 29 3.52 14.70 -6.83
CA ARG A 29 4.26 15.96 -6.97
C ARG A 29 4.30 16.48 -8.41
N LEU A 30 4.52 15.59 -9.38
CA LEU A 30 4.50 15.94 -10.80
C LEU A 30 3.10 16.38 -11.24
N ARG A 31 2.07 15.68 -10.82
CA ARG A 31 0.69 15.98 -11.19
C ARG A 31 0.17 17.28 -10.57
N GLY A 32 0.66 17.64 -9.40
CA GLY A 32 0.29 18.86 -8.68
C GLY A 32 0.79 20.18 -9.32
N SER A 33 1.63 20.14 -10.37
CA SER A 33 2.15 21.35 -11.00
C SER A 33 2.07 21.30 -12.54
N ARG A 34 1.92 22.49 -13.18
CA ARG A 34 1.91 22.59 -14.65
C ARG A 34 3.25 22.13 -15.25
N ILE A 35 4.38 22.51 -14.61
CA ILE A 35 5.72 22.11 -15.05
C ILE A 35 5.88 20.60 -14.85
N GLY A 36 5.49 20.06 -13.69
CA GLY A 36 5.55 18.64 -13.39
C GLY A 36 4.83 17.79 -14.43
N ARG A 37 3.62 18.20 -14.84
CA ARG A 37 2.87 17.49 -15.89
C ARG A 37 3.57 17.50 -17.26
N ARG A 38 4.30 18.59 -17.59
CA ARG A 38 5.07 18.67 -18.84
C ARG A 38 6.31 17.77 -18.85
N ILE A 39 6.98 17.62 -17.70
CA ILE A 39 8.20 16.80 -17.59
C ILE A 39 7.91 15.34 -17.23
N ALA A 40 6.72 15.03 -16.76
CA ALA A 40 6.33 13.65 -16.40
C ALA A 40 6.61 12.61 -17.51
N PRO A 41 6.34 12.89 -18.82
CA PRO A 41 6.67 11.97 -19.91
C PRO A 41 8.16 11.66 -20.06
N LEU A 42 9.02 12.57 -19.63
CA LEU A 42 10.48 12.39 -19.69
C LEU A 42 11.00 11.55 -18.51
N ILE A 43 10.30 11.58 -17.39
CA ILE A 43 10.70 10.91 -16.14
C ILE A 43 10.06 9.54 -16.01
N LEU A 44 8.75 9.45 -16.34
CA LEU A 44 7.95 8.24 -16.20
C LEU A 44 7.81 7.52 -17.55
N GLN A 45 8.08 6.22 -17.59
CA GLN A 45 8.01 5.38 -18.78
C GLN A 45 7.32 4.04 -18.48
N GLY A 46 6.80 3.37 -19.52
CA GLY A 46 6.15 2.05 -19.42
C GLY A 46 4.95 2.08 -18.45
N GLU A 47 4.83 1.06 -17.63
CA GLU A 47 3.73 0.88 -16.68
C GLU A 47 3.56 2.06 -15.72
N ARG A 48 4.67 2.66 -15.24
CA ARG A 48 4.62 3.85 -14.38
C ARG A 48 3.98 5.05 -15.07
N ARG A 49 4.18 5.16 -16.38
CA ARG A 49 3.55 6.23 -17.17
C ARG A 49 2.05 5.96 -17.34
N ALA A 50 1.66 4.74 -17.68
CA ALA A 50 0.26 4.34 -17.80
C ALA A 50 -0.49 4.58 -16.48
N ALA A 51 0.11 4.14 -15.34
CA ALA A 51 -0.45 4.37 -14.01
C ALA A 51 -0.56 5.86 -13.64
N TYR A 52 0.42 6.68 -14.05
CA TYR A 52 0.35 8.13 -13.84
C TYR A 52 -0.78 8.79 -14.65
N ASP A 53 -0.98 8.34 -15.89
CA ASP A 53 -2.02 8.89 -16.76
C ASP A 53 -3.43 8.50 -16.29
N SER A 54 -3.58 7.33 -15.61
CA SER A 54 -4.85 6.86 -15.03
C SER A 54 -5.22 7.50 -13.70
N MET A 55 -4.30 8.23 -13.03
CA MET A 55 -4.64 8.94 -11.79
C MET A 55 -5.74 9.97 -12.03
N ASP A 56 -6.71 10.10 -11.13
CA ASP A 56 -7.78 11.11 -11.24
C ASP A 56 -7.34 12.56 -10.94
N GLY A 57 -6.13 12.76 -10.49
CA GLY A 57 -5.50 14.08 -10.34
C GLY A 57 -5.84 14.86 -9.08
N THR A 58 -6.65 14.32 -8.18
CA THR A 58 -7.16 15.01 -6.97
C THR A 58 -6.37 14.70 -5.70
N ALA A 59 -5.16 14.12 -5.81
CA ALA A 59 -4.38 13.75 -4.64
C ALA A 59 -3.78 14.99 -3.93
N MET A 60 -4.04 15.10 -2.63
CA MET A 60 -3.43 16.09 -1.74
C MET A 60 -1.95 15.73 -1.53
N ARG A 61 -1.06 16.68 -1.83
CA ARG A 61 0.37 16.51 -1.56
C ARG A 61 0.68 16.78 -0.10
N HIS A 62 0.91 15.71 0.68
CA HIS A 62 1.29 15.83 2.09
C HIS A 62 2.23 14.71 2.52
N ASP A 63 3.19 15.04 3.37
CA ASP A 63 4.14 14.10 3.96
C ASP A 63 3.56 13.54 5.26
N LEU A 64 3.07 12.31 5.21
CA LEU A 64 2.42 11.62 6.34
C LEU A 64 3.34 11.42 7.57
N ARG A 65 4.65 11.56 7.42
CA ARG A 65 5.59 11.59 8.57
C ARG A 65 5.41 12.82 9.47
N LYS A 66 4.69 13.83 8.99
CA LYS A 66 4.34 15.05 9.74
C LYS A 66 2.96 14.99 10.38
N GLY A 67 2.36 13.80 10.41
CA GLY A 67 0.99 13.58 10.84
C GLY A 67 -0.01 13.63 9.69
N ILE A 68 -1.28 13.38 10.00
CA ILE A 68 -2.39 13.43 9.04
C ILE A 68 -3.04 14.83 9.14
N PRO A 69 -3.18 15.59 8.02
CA PRO A 69 -3.59 17.00 8.05
C PRO A 69 -5.10 17.19 8.24
N PHE A 70 -5.67 16.48 9.21
CA PHE A 70 -7.09 16.53 9.57
C PHE A 70 -7.22 16.67 11.09
N GLY A 71 -8.32 17.28 11.53
CA GLY A 71 -8.64 17.47 12.95
C GLY A 71 -8.99 16.15 13.64
N ASP A 72 -8.95 16.14 14.96
CA ASP A 72 -9.29 14.98 15.78
C ASP A 72 -10.77 14.61 15.61
N GLY A 73 -11.05 13.33 15.37
CA GLY A 73 -12.41 12.82 15.27
C GLY A 73 -13.24 13.35 14.10
N THR A 74 -12.59 13.80 13.02
CA THR A 74 -13.31 14.42 11.87
C THR A 74 -13.52 13.46 10.68
N VAL A 75 -12.85 12.30 10.68
CA VAL A 75 -12.80 11.38 9.54
C VAL A 75 -13.65 10.14 9.81
N ASP A 76 -14.45 9.72 8.84
CA ASP A 76 -15.33 8.55 8.95
C ASP A 76 -14.59 7.24 8.73
N ALA A 77 -13.67 7.22 7.78
CA ALA A 77 -12.83 6.06 7.50
C ALA A 77 -11.45 6.45 6.97
N VAL A 78 -10.45 5.64 7.31
CA VAL A 78 -9.08 5.73 6.79
C VAL A 78 -8.75 4.42 6.08
N TYR A 79 -8.27 4.53 4.86
CA TYR A 79 -7.77 3.43 4.05
C TYR A 79 -6.32 3.66 3.68
N HIS A 80 -5.53 2.61 3.65
CA HIS A 80 -4.25 2.56 2.96
C HIS A 80 -3.94 1.16 2.46
N SER A 81 -3.23 1.08 1.34
CA SER A 81 -2.87 -0.16 0.69
C SER A 81 -1.39 -0.17 0.34
N HIS A 82 -0.70 -1.24 0.71
CA HIS A 82 0.72 -1.44 0.46
C HIS A 82 1.56 -0.22 0.87
N MET A 83 1.29 0.25 2.09
CA MET A 83 1.98 1.39 2.70
C MET A 83 2.59 1.05 4.07
N LEU A 84 1.88 0.28 4.91
CA LEU A 84 2.29 0.00 6.29
C LEU A 84 3.59 -0.79 6.35
N GLU A 85 3.81 -1.70 5.43
CA GLU A 85 5.05 -2.48 5.29
C GLU A 85 6.27 -1.63 4.95
N HIS A 86 6.08 -0.44 4.44
CA HIS A 86 7.14 0.53 4.13
C HIS A 86 7.49 1.44 5.30
N ILE A 87 6.67 1.46 6.36
CA ILE A 87 6.92 2.23 7.58
C ILE A 87 7.90 1.44 8.46
N ASP A 88 8.92 2.12 8.99
CA ASP A 88 9.84 1.52 9.95
C ASP A 88 9.04 0.94 11.13
N ARG A 89 9.32 -0.31 11.52
CA ARG A 89 8.56 -1.03 12.57
C ARG A 89 8.40 -0.22 13.85
N ALA A 90 9.45 0.54 14.23
CA ALA A 90 9.42 1.40 15.41
C ALA A 90 8.51 2.63 15.26
N ALA A 91 8.19 3.04 14.02
CA ALA A 91 7.33 4.19 13.75
C ALA A 91 5.84 3.81 13.56
N VAL A 92 5.53 2.52 13.39
CA VAL A 92 4.15 2.03 13.18
C VAL A 92 3.20 2.46 14.31
N PRO A 93 3.54 2.32 15.61
CA PRO A 93 2.62 2.75 16.68
C PRO A 93 2.26 4.24 16.59
N GLY A 94 3.22 5.09 16.25
CA GLY A 94 2.99 6.53 16.06
C GLY A 94 2.07 6.83 14.89
N PHE A 95 2.24 6.11 13.77
CA PHE A 95 1.35 6.24 12.61
C PHE A 95 -0.08 5.78 12.94
N LEU A 96 -0.24 4.65 13.62
CA LEU A 96 -1.55 4.13 14.02
C LEU A 96 -2.26 5.07 15.02
N ALA A 97 -1.51 5.70 15.94
CA ALA A 97 -2.05 6.71 16.84
C ALA A 97 -2.59 7.93 16.07
N GLU A 98 -1.89 8.40 15.02
CA GLU A 98 -2.37 9.47 14.15
C GLU A 98 -3.63 9.08 13.36
N VAL A 99 -3.69 7.86 12.83
CA VAL A 99 -4.91 7.35 12.18
C VAL A 99 -6.07 7.34 13.16
N ARG A 100 -5.86 6.82 14.38
CA ARG A 100 -6.88 6.80 15.43
C ARG A 100 -7.31 8.20 15.86
N ARG A 101 -6.37 9.16 15.95
CA ARG A 101 -6.67 10.56 16.31
C ARG A 101 -7.66 11.21 15.33
N VAL A 102 -7.46 11.03 14.02
CA VAL A 102 -8.32 11.67 13.02
C VAL A 102 -9.66 10.97 12.85
N LEU A 103 -9.73 9.66 13.11
CA LEU A 103 -10.98 8.91 13.05
C LEU A 103 -11.94 9.35 14.12
N ARG A 104 -13.21 9.51 13.77
CA ARG A 104 -14.28 9.68 14.76
C ARG A 104 -14.47 8.39 15.58
N PRO A 105 -15.02 8.45 16.79
CA PRO A 105 -15.40 7.24 17.53
C PRO A 105 -16.30 6.34 16.66
N GLY A 106 -15.94 5.06 16.54
CA GLY A 106 -16.61 4.11 15.66
C GLY A 106 -16.25 4.21 14.17
N GLY A 107 -15.29 5.08 13.81
CA GLY A 107 -14.76 5.17 12.44
C GLY A 107 -13.96 3.93 12.04
N THR A 108 -13.91 3.62 10.76
CA THR A 108 -13.26 2.41 10.23
C THR A 108 -11.84 2.68 9.77
N HIS A 109 -10.89 1.88 10.22
CA HIS A 109 -9.55 1.79 9.64
C HIS A 109 -9.45 0.52 8.79
N ARG A 110 -9.26 0.67 7.47
CA ARG A 110 -9.07 -0.43 6.52
C ARG A 110 -7.64 -0.45 6.01
N ILE A 111 -6.98 -1.59 6.13
CA ILE A 111 -5.57 -1.81 5.86
C ILE A 111 -5.43 -2.95 4.86
N VAL A 112 -4.63 -2.74 3.83
CA VAL A 112 -4.21 -3.77 2.88
C VAL A 112 -2.70 -3.85 2.88
N VAL A 113 -2.16 -5.05 3.10
CA VAL A 113 -0.71 -5.32 3.11
C VAL A 113 -0.42 -6.63 2.40
N PRO A 114 0.82 -6.88 1.92
CA PRO A 114 1.22 -8.21 1.46
C PRO A 114 0.99 -9.25 2.56
N ASP A 115 0.38 -10.39 2.22
CA ASP A 115 0.11 -11.46 3.16
C ASP A 115 1.30 -12.41 3.29
N LEU A 116 2.03 -12.31 4.42
CA LEU A 116 3.15 -13.20 4.71
C LEU A 116 2.71 -14.67 4.80
N GLU A 117 1.51 -14.94 5.34
CA GLU A 117 1.01 -16.31 5.44
C GLU A 117 0.75 -16.92 4.06
N ALA A 118 0.10 -16.18 3.16
CA ALA A 118 -0.16 -16.66 1.80
C ALA A 118 1.15 -17.01 1.08
N GLN A 119 2.18 -16.18 1.21
CA GLN A 119 3.49 -16.43 0.62
C GLN A 119 4.20 -17.64 1.22
N ALA A 120 4.16 -17.78 2.55
CA ALA A 120 4.75 -18.93 3.23
C ALA A 120 4.05 -20.25 2.84
N ARG A 121 2.73 -20.23 2.67
CA ARG A 121 1.96 -21.38 2.17
C ARG A 121 2.36 -21.75 0.75
N THR A 122 2.43 -20.79 -0.17
CA THR A 122 2.86 -21.01 -1.55
C THR A 122 4.27 -21.60 -1.60
N TYR A 123 5.20 -21.12 -0.76
CA TYR A 123 6.53 -21.69 -0.65
C TYR A 123 6.47 -23.17 -0.23
N LEU A 124 5.71 -23.52 0.80
CA LEU A 124 5.61 -24.92 1.28
C LEU A 124 4.91 -25.82 0.26
N GLU A 125 3.88 -25.34 -0.41
CA GLU A 125 3.15 -26.08 -1.45
C GLU A 125 4.07 -26.40 -2.64
N THR A 126 4.80 -25.41 -3.15
CA THR A 126 5.72 -25.63 -4.28
C THR A 126 6.91 -26.49 -3.91
N LEU A 127 7.42 -26.39 -2.65
CA LEU A 127 8.46 -27.26 -2.13
C LEU A 127 8.00 -28.74 -2.16
N ASN A 128 6.83 -29.02 -1.57
CA ASN A 128 6.29 -30.36 -1.50
C ASN A 128 6.00 -30.94 -2.90
N ALA A 129 5.37 -30.15 -3.77
CA ALA A 129 5.05 -30.55 -5.14
C ALA A 129 6.32 -30.87 -5.96
N SER A 130 7.41 -30.13 -5.75
CA SER A 130 8.70 -30.40 -6.40
C SER A 130 9.36 -31.66 -5.85
N LEU A 131 9.30 -31.91 -4.54
CA LEU A 131 9.82 -33.15 -3.92
C LEU A 131 9.05 -34.40 -4.38
N GLU A 132 7.75 -34.27 -4.58
CA GLU A 132 6.88 -35.33 -5.10
C GLU A 132 6.98 -35.51 -6.64
N GLY A 133 7.72 -34.65 -7.34
CA GLY A 133 7.88 -34.67 -8.77
C GLY A 133 6.63 -34.25 -9.57
N SER A 134 5.64 -33.63 -8.91
CA SER A 134 4.41 -33.13 -9.53
C SER A 134 4.58 -31.74 -10.15
N GLN A 135 5.63 -31.00 -9.78
CA GLN A 135 6.02 -29.71 -10.36
C GLN A 135 7.55 -29.66 -10.60
N PRO A 136 8.00 -28.90 -11.62
CA PRO A 136 9.41 -28.70 -11.86
C PRO A 136 10.05 -27.79 -10.79
N ALA A 137 11.36 -27.94 -10.54
CA ALA A 137 12.11 -27.17 -9.57
C ALA A 137 12.06 -25.66 -9.82
N GLU A 138 11.96 -25.23 -11.05
CA GLU A 138 11.84 -23.83 -11.47
C GLU A 138 10.58 -23.16 -10.90
N ALA A 139 9.50 -23.92 -10.72
CA ALA A 139 8.28 -23.39 -10.09
C ALA A 139 8.51 -23.09 -8.59
N HIS A 140 9.29 -23.94 -7.91
CA HIS A 140 9.70 -23.70 -6.53
C HIS A 140 10.69 -22.54 -6.44
N GLU A 141 11.70 -22.46 -7.31
CA GLU A 141 12.62 -21.31 -7.35
C GLU A 141 11.90 -19.99 -7.58
N ALA A 142 10.85 -19.96 -8.40
CA ALA A 142 10.02 -18.76 -8.59
C ALA A 142 9.32 -18.34 -7.27
N SER A 143 8.80 -19.29 -6.48
CA SER A 143 8.18 -18.99 -5.19
C SER A 143 9.19 -18.49 -4.15
N VAL A 144 10.42 -19.04 -4.15
CA VAL A 144 11.53 -18.55 -3.31
C VAL A 144 11.90 -17.12 -3.67
N HIS A 145 12.01 -16.85 -4.99
CA HIS A 145 12.32 -15.50 -5.47
C HIS A 145 11.25 -14.49 -5.03
N GLU A 146 9.97 -14.82 -5.21
CA GLU A 146 8.87 -13.94 -4.80
C GLU A 146 8.87 -13.69 -3.29
N LEU A 147 9.06 -14.75 -2.48
CA LEU A 147 9.12 -14.62 -1.02
C LEU A 147 10.27 -13.69 -0.58
N ILE A 148 11.46 -13.84 -1.18
CA ILE A 148 12.62 -12.99 -0.87
C ILE A 148 12.38 -11.55 -1.32
N GLU A 149 11.82 -11.34 -2.52
CA GLU A 149 11.50 -10.00 -3.04
C GLU A 149 10.51 -9.28 -2.12
N GLN A 150 9.52 -9.97 -1.58
CA GLN A 150 8.55 -9.39 -0.66
C GLN A 150 9.14 -9.13 0.73
N LEU A 151 9.96 -10.07 1.27
CA LEU A 151 10.55 -9.95 2.61
C LEU A 151 11.66 -8.90 2.69
N VAL A 152 12.48 -8.75 1.65
CA VAL A 152 13.71 -7.96 1.68
C VAL A 152 13.79 -6.99 0.51
N ARG A 153 12.69 -6.39 0.12
CA ARG A 153 12.69 -5.44 -0.99
C ARG A 153 13.65 -4.29 -0.73
N ARG A 154 14.83 -4.39 -1.30
CA ARG A 154 15.90 -3.36 -1.20
C ARG A 154 15.78 -2.28 -2.27
N GLU A 155 14.96 -2.48 -3.29
CA GLU A 155 14.85 -1.63 -4.47
C GLU A 155 13.39 -1.25 -4.74
N ALA A 156 13.18 -0.09 -5.33
CA ALA A 156 11.85 0.34 -5.74
C ALA A 156 11.26 -0.62 -6.81
N TYR A 157 9.97 -0.84 -6.79
CA TYR A 157 9.25 -1.69 -7.75
C TYR A 157 9.59 -1.29 -9.19
N GLY A 158 9.91 -2.31 -10.01
CA GLY A 158 10.27 -2.12 -11.43
C GLY A 158 11.66 -1.52 -11.68
N THR A 159 12.57 -1.48 -10.68
CA THR A 159 13.95 -0.99 -10.85
C THR A 159 14.99 -2.11 -10.99
N SER A 160 14.64 -3.34 -10.69
CA SER A 160 15.55 -4.52 -10.75
C SER A 160 16.17 -4.75 -12.15
N THR A 161 15.47 -4.33 -13.21
CA THR A 161 15.94 -4.44 -14.60
C THR A 161 16.82 -3.28 -15.08
N ARG A 162 17.08 -2.27 -14.23
CA ARG A 162 17.83 -1.08 -14.62
C ARG A 162 19.35 -1.26 -14.49
N THR A 163 20.11 -0.61 -15.38
CA THR A 163 21.58 -0.61 -15.32
C THR A 163 22.10 0.07 -14.05
N LYS A 164 23.23 -0.43 -13.50
CA LYS A 164 23.86 0.11 -12.27
C LYS A 164 24.10 1.62 -12.30
N GLY A 165 24.43 2.18 -13.47
CA GLY A 165 24.70 3.62 -13.65
C GLY A 165 23.42 4.46 -13.50
N ARG A 166 22.32 4.04 -14.11
CA ARG A 166 21.02 4.71 -14.02
C ARG A 166 20.45 4.67 -12.59
N ARG A 167 20.67 3.58 -11.89
CA ARG A 167 20.28 3.40 -10.48
C ARG A 167 21.07 4.33 -9.54
N ARG A 168 22.40 4.48 -9.75
CA ARG A 168 23.23 5.44 -9.00
C ARG A 168 22.79 6.89 -9.22
N LEU A 169 22.45 7.24 -10.43
CA LEU A 169 21.95 8.58 -10.78
C LEU A 169 20.57 8.84 -10.13
N GLU A 170 19.68 7.85 -10.14
CA GLU A 170 18.36 7.93 -9.50
C GLU A 170 18.52 8.12 -7.98
N ASN A 171 19.37 7.32 -7.33
CA ASN A 171 19.65 7.45 -5.90
C ASN A 171 20.34 8.78 -5.53
N ALA A 172 21.18 9.32 -6.41
CA ALA A 172 21.82 10.63 -6.21
C ALA A 172 20.82 11.80 -6.33
N ILE A 173 19.83 11.68 -7.22
CA ILE A 173 18.82 12.73 -7.46
C ILE A 173 17.64 12.60 -6.48
N LEU A 174 17.19 11.38 -6.21
CA LEU A 174 15.97 11.10 -5.44
C LEU A 174 16.24 10.67 -3.99
N GLY A 175 17.51 10.39 -3.62
CA GLY A 175 17.89 9.87 -2.31
C GLY A 175 17.74 8.35 -2.17
N ASP A 176 18.02 7.83 -0.98
CA ASP A 176 17.96 6.41 -0.65
C ASP A 176 16.50 5.87 -0.73
N ALA A 177 16.30 4.74 -1.41
CA ALA A 177 15.00 4.08 -1.58
C ALA A 177 14.31 3.77 -0.22
N ARG A 178 15.09 3.39 0.81
CA ARG A 178 14.57 3.18 2.17
C ARG A 178 14.01 4.46 2.77
N LYS A 179 14.72 5.58 2.64
CA LYS A 179 14.27 6.88 3.16
C LYS A 179 13.07 7.44 2.40
N ARG A 180 12.82 6.94 1.18
CA ARG A 180 11.66 7.31 0.37
C ARG A 180 10.42 6.45 0.64
N GLY A 181 10.55 5.38 1.48
CA GLY A 181 9.46 4.44 1.72
C GLY A 181 9.22 3.49 0.52
N GLU A 182 10.27 3.17 -0.25
CA GLU A 182 10.15 2.27 -1.42
C GLU A 182 10.61 0.84 -1.12
N THR A 183 11.05 0.56 0.12
CA THR A 183 11.52 -0.76 0.55
C THR A 183 10.63 -1.29 1.67
N HIS A 184 10.36 -2.60 1.67
CA HIS A 184 9.65 -3.21 2.79
C HIS A 184 10.53 -3.20 4.04
N GLN A 185 9.95 -2.80 5.16
CA GLN A 185 10.60 -2.77 6.47
C GLN A 185 10.10 -3.90 7.37
N TRP A 186 8.89 -4.40 7.11
CA TRP A 186 8.24 -5.45 7.86
C TRP A 186 7.23 -6.20 6.99
N MET A 187 6.87 -7.41 7.40
CA MET A 187 5.79 -8.19 6.81
C MET A 187 4.73 -8.49 7.85
N TRP A 188 3.49 -8.51 7.41
CA TRP A 188 2.33 -8.69 8.27
C TRP A 188 1.58 -9.97 7.94
N ASP A 189 0.90 -10.53 8.93
CA ASP A 189 -0.01 -11.65 8.81
C ASP A 189 -1.29 -11.41 9.65
N ARG A 190 -2.23 -12.34 9.55
CA ARG A 190 -3.53 -12.26 10.24
C ARG A 190 -3.46 -12.39 11.77
N VAL A 191 -2.29 -12.56 12.36
CA VAL A 191 -2.05 -12.56 13.81
C VAL A 191 -1.38 -11.27 14.23
N SER A 192 -0.26 -10.93 13.58
CA SER A 192 0.58 -9.81 13.97
C SER A 192 -0.07 -8.44 13.71
N LEU A 193 -0.81 -8.28 12.59
CA LEU A 193 -1.45 -7.01 12.27
C LEU A 193 -2.65 -6.71 13.20
N PRO A 194 -3.60 -7.64 13.46
CA PRO A 194 -4.64 -7.43 14.46
C PRO A 194 -4.09 -7.09 15.84
N HIS A 195 -3.07 -7.82 16.32
CA HIS A 195 -2.43 -7.55 17.61
C HIS A 195 -1.83 -6.14 17.69
N GLU A 196 -1.19 -5.66 16.63
CA GLU A 196 -0.66 -4.31 16.55
C GLU A 196 -1.77 -3.25 16.62
N LEU A 197 -2.90 -3.48 15.94
CA LEU A 197 -4.06 -2.60 15.97
C LEU A 197 -4.69 -2.52 17.37
N GLU A 198 -4.87 -3.66 18.05
CA GLU A 198 -5.34 -3.71 19.43
C GLU A 198 -4.39 -2.95 20.36
N SER A 199 -3.09 -3.13 20.20
CA SER A 199 -2.06 -2.43 20.97
C SER A 199 -2.08 -0.91 20.75
N ALA A 200 -2.50 -0.45 19.56
CA ALA A 200 -2.70 0.96 19.24
C ALA A 200 -4.07 1.50 19.68
N GLY A 201 -4.90 0.67 20.34
CA GLY A 201 -6.19 1.04 20.90
C GLY A 201 -7.37 0.96 19.94
N PHE A 202 -7.22 0.30 18.79
CA PHE A 202 -8.34 -0.06 17.94
C PHE A 202 -9.09 -1.26 18.50
N SER A 203 -10.38 -1.33 18.22
CA SER A 203 -11.26 -2.43 18.64
C SER A 203 -11.70 -3.27 17.44
N ASP A 204 -12.06 -4.52 17.70
CA ASP A 204 -12.66 -5.48 16.77
C ASP A 204 -11.88 -5.62 15.44
N PRO A 205 -10.54 -5.84 15.46
CA PRO A 205 -9.79 -6.07 14.24
C PRO A 205 -10.24 -7.40 13.60
N LYS A 206 -10.61 -7.35 12.32
CA LYS A 206 -11.10 -8.52 11.56
C LYS A 206 -10.42 -8.58 10.20
N VAL A 207 -10.07 -9.79 9.80
CA VAL A 207 -9.73 -10.09 8.40
C VAL A 207 -11.00 -9.95 7.56
N ALA A 208 -10.87 -9.19 6.49
CA ALA A 208 -11.92 -8.93 5.50
C ALA A 208 -11.52 -9.50 4.14
N SER A 209 -12.41 -9.42 3.16
CA SER A 209 -12.08 -9.63 1.74
C SER A 209 -11.90 -8.30 1.01
N TYR A 210 -11.37 -8.34 -0.22
CA TYR A 210 -11.28 -7.15 -1.06
C TYR A 210 -12.65 -6.55 -1.40
N ALA A 211 -13.70 -7.40 -1.49
CA ALA A 211 -15.05 -7.00 -1.89
C ALA A 211 -15.93 -6.56 -0.71
N GLU A 212 -15.57 -6.93 0.53
CA GLU A 212 -16.37 -6.68 1.72
C GLU A 212 -15.69 -5.66 2.63
N SER A 213 -16.46 -4.71 3.16
CA SER A 213 -15.96 -3.68 4.06
C SER A 213 -17.08 -3.15 4.96
N ARG A 214 -16.70 -2.68 6.15
CA ARG A 214 -17.55 -1.85 7.01
C ARG A 214 -17.78 -0.45 6.44
N ILE A 215 -16.95 -0.02 5.50
CA ILE A 215 -17.12 1.24 4.78
C ILE A 215 -18.27 1.07 3.79
N PRO A 216 -19.37 1.83 3.92
CA PRO A 216 -20.54 1.67 3.06
C PRO A 216 -20.17 1.85 1.57
N ASN A 217 -20.75 0.99 0.73
CA ASN A 217 -20.58 1.02 -0.73
C ASN A 217 -19.11 0.91 -1.18
N TRP A 218 -18.29 0.15 -0.44
CA TRP A 218 -16.85 0.00 -0.67
C TRP A 218 -16.47 -0.37 -2.13
N PRO A 219 -17.15 -1.29 -2.81
CA PRO A 219 -16.82 -1.63 -4.20
C PRO A 219 -16.79 -0.42 -5.14
N ALA A 220 -17.60 0.59 -4.91
CA ALA A 220 -17.65 1.80 -5.76
C ALA A 220 -16.40 2.69 -5.63
N PHE A 221 -15.60 2.52 -4.58
CA PHE A 221 -14.33 3.24 -4.44
C PHE A 221 -13.26 2.76 -5.42
N LEU A 222 -13.35 1.54 -5.96
CA LEU A 222 -12.41 0.93 -6.89
C LEU A 222 -10.95 0.94 -6.36
N LEU A 223 -10.79 0.76 -5.05
CA LEU A 223 -9.49 0.77 -4.39
C LEU A 223 -8.92 -0.64 -4.18
N ASP A 224 -9.77 -1.63 -3.89
CA ASP A 224 -9.37 -3.04 -3.71
C ASP A 224 -9.81 -3.95 -4.86
N GLN A 225 -10.65 -3.45 -5.74
CA GLN A 225 -11.10 -4.16 -6.94
C GLN A 225 -11.16 -3.24 -8.16
N ASP A 226 -11.11 -3.83 -9.35
CA ASP A 226 -11.30 -3.13 -10.60
C ASP A 226 -12.80 -2.96 -10.95
N GLN A 227 -13.09 -2.32 -12.09
CA GLN A 227 -14.46 -2.13 -12.58
C GLN A 227 -15.19 -3.43 -12.93
N ALA A 228 -14.44 -4.51 -13.19
CA ALA A 228 -14.98 -5.84 -13.47
C ALA A 228 -15.21 -6.66 -12.19
N GLY A 229 -14.85 -6.13 -11.01
CA GLY A 229 -14.98 -6.79 -9.71
C GLY A 229 -13.83 -7.75 -9.40
N ASN A 230 -12.72 -7.72 -10.16
CA ASN A 230 -11.55 -8.51 -9.86
C ASN A 230 -10.71 -7.83 -8.77
N GLU A 231 -10.11 -8.65 -7.91
CA GLU A 231 -9.18 -8.18 -6.89
C GLU A 231 -8.02 -7.41 -7.53
N TYR A 232 -7.77 -6.19 -7.03
CA TYR A 232 -6.72 -5.32 -7.57
C TYR A 232 -5.31 -5.78 -7.20
N ARG A 233 -5.13 -6.37 -6.01
CA ARG A 233 -3.84 -6.84 -5.49
C ARG A 233 -3.95 -8.24 -4.91
N PRO A 234 -3.99 -9.28 -5.75
CA PRO A 234 -4.01 -10.67 -5.30
C PRO A 234 -2.84 -11.01 -4.36
N GLY A 235 -3.11 -11.83 -3.35
CA GLY A 235 -2.12 -12.19 -2.33
C GLY A 235 -1.92 -11.14 -1.24
N SER A 236 -2.89 -10.24 -1.07
CA SER A 236 -2.90 -9.27 0.02
C SER A 236 -3.78 -9.73 1.19
N LEU A 237 -3.39 -9.30 2.38
CA LEU A 237 -4.17 -9.38 3.60
C LEU A 237 -4.97 -8.10 3.77
N TYR A 238 -6.28 -8.23 3.94
CA TYR A 238 -7.21 -7.15 4.22
C TYR A 238 -7.63 -7.22 5.67
N VAL A 239 -7.44 -6.13 6.43
CA VAL A 239 -7.86 -6.05 7.84
C VAL A 239 -8.61 -4.76 8.08
N GLU A 240 -9.69 -4.84 8.84
CA GLU A 240 -10.43 -3.68 9.31
C GLU A 240 -10.50 -3.67 10.83
N ALA A 241 -10.42 -2.46 11.41
CA ALA A 241 -10.60 -2.22 12.84
C ALA A 241 -11.39 -0.94 13.07
N THR A 242 -11.90 -0.78 14.28
CA THR A 242 -12.74 0.35 14.68
C THR A 242 -11.99 1.24 15.69
N ALA A 243 -12.05 2.56 15.51
CA ALA A 243 -11.42 3.56 16.38
C ALA A 243 -12.22 3.82 17.66
#